data_1d29f011438eb92214cfd7c6346b3813
#
_entry.id   1d29f011438eb92214cfd7c6346b3813
#
_cell.length_a   1.000
_cell.length_b   1.000
_cell.length_c   1.000
_cell.angle_alpha   90.00
_cell.angle_beta   90.00
_cell.angle_gamma   90.00
#
_symmetry.space_group_name_H-M   'P 1'
#
loop_
_entity.id
_entity.type
_entity.pdbx_description
1 polymer ?
#
loop_
_entity_poly.entity_id
_entity_poly.type
_entity_poly.pdbx_seq_one_letter_code
_entity_poly.pdbx_strand_id
1 'polypeptide(L)'
;MKIYLLSKKAVMVDCWYAYFSGTQEVSIVCDELKQFMQTHKVDCIVSPANSYGLMDGGFDLAISEYFGWDLQSKVQKYILDNFKGEQPVATSFIINTGKDDIKLIHTPTMRVPFPVKDPMIVYQCMRITLITALKNNIESIVIPAFCGECGDVSPKAISYLMFEAYKQIFNPPESIDWDYALRWSPELQYVMESWRVEEPVNPEIDDI
;
A
#
# COMPACT_ATOMS: atom_id res chain seq x y z
N MET A 1 -11.32 -9.04 -10.27
CA MET A 1 -9.96 -8.42 -10.38
C MET A 1 -8.97 -9.31 -9.64
N LYS A 2 -7.92 -9.74 -10.33
CA LYS A 2 -6.84 -10.53 -9.71
C LYS A 2 -5.86 -9.60 -8.99
N ILE A 3 -5.52 -9.91 -7.75
CA ILE A 3 -4.62 -9.12 -6.92
C ILE A 3 -3.37 -9.95 -6.62
N TYR A 4 -2.21 -9.39 -6.87
CA TYR A 4 -0.93 -9.94 -6.47
C TYR A 4 -0.35 -9.09 -5.33
N LEU A 5 -0.25 -9.66 -4.12
CA LEU A 5 0.48 -9.06 -3.02
C LEU A 5 1.95 -9.44 -3.16
N LEU A 6 2.80 -8.48 -3.45
CA LEU A 6 4.21 -8.72 -3.79
C LEU A 6 5.14 -8.14 -2.73
N SER A 7 6.01 -8.97 -2.18
CA SER A 7 7.10 -8.55 -1.30
C SER A 7 8.29 -9.50 -1.40
N LYS A 8 9.49 -8.97 -1.35
CA LYS A 8 10.72 -9.77 -1.21
C LYS A 8 11.02 -10.20 0.24
N LYS A 9 10.26 -9.67 1.21
CA LYS A 9 10.44 -9.98 2.64
C LYS A 9 9.56 -11.15 3.04
N ALA A 10 10.15 -12.30 3.36
CA ALA A 10 9.41 -13.52 3.74
C ALA A 10 8.45 -13.26 4.92
N VAL A 11 8.86 -12.49 5.94
CA VAL A 11 8.00 -12.15 7.08
C VAL A 11 6.72 -11.41 6.66
N MET A 12 6.77 -10.56 5.62
CA MET A 12 5.59 -9.88 5.11
C MET A 12 4.65 -10.87 4.41
N VAL A 13 5.22 -11.76 3.62
CA VAL A 13 4.51 -12.82 2.90
C VAL A 13 3.79 -13.75 3.88
N ASP A 14 4.47 -14.21 4.94
CA ASP A 14 3.89 -15.05 5.98
C ASP A 14 2.71 -14.35 6.69
N CYS A 15 2.86 -13.07 7.00
CA CYS A 15 1.78 -12.28 7.58
C CYS A 15 0.58 -12.14 6.63
N TRP A 16 0.80 -11.97 5.32
CA TRP A 16 -0.31 -11.94 4.36
C TRP A 16 -1.02 -13.30 4.26
N TYR A 17 -0.28 -14.41 4.29
CA TYR A 17 -0.90 -15.74 4.29
C TYR A 17 -1.87 -15.95 5.46
N ALA A 18 -1.58 -15.38 6.63
CA ALA A 18 -2.44 -15.49 7.80
C ALA A 18 -3.85 -14.91 7.58
N TYR A 19 -3.99 -13.92 6.68
CA TYR A 19 -5.26 -13.24 6.42
C TYR A 19 -5.86 -13.57 5.06
N PHE A 20 -5.04 -13.71 4.01
CA PHE A 20 -5.50 -13.82 2.62
C PHE A 20 -5.52 -15.26 2.07
N SER A 21 -5.06 -16.28 2.80
CA SER A 21 -4.92 -17.66 2.29
C SER A 21 -6.23 -18.28 1.78
N GLY A 22 -7.38 -17.81 2.24
CA GLY A 22 -8.70 -18.27 1.77
C GLY A 22 -9.32 -17.41 0.66
N THR A 23 -8.61 -16.42 0.15
CA THR A 23 -9.15 -15.44 -0.81
C THR A 23 -8.77 -15.83 -2.23
N GLN A 24 -9.74 -16.27 -3.02
CA GLN A 24 -9.52 -16.87 -4.34
C GLN A 24 -8.87 -15.92 -5.35
N GLU A 25 -9.17 -14.62 -5.29
CA GLU A 25 -8.66 -13.60 -6.22
C GLU A 25 -7.30 -13.04 -5.83
N VAL A 26 -6.77 -13.41 -4.65
CA VAL A 26 -5.51 -12.90 -4.14
C VAL A 26 -4.42 -13.95 -4.23
N SER A 27 -3.32 -13.59 -4.88
CA SER A 27 -2.09 -14.38 -4.93
C SER A 27 -1.00 -13.67 -4.15
N ILE A 28 -0.35 -14.38 -3.23
CA ILE A 28 0.75 -13.84 -2.42
C ILE A 28 2.06 -14.33 -3.03
N VAL A 29 2.97 -13.41 -3.31
CA VAL A 29 4.22 -13.70 -4.04
C VAL A 29 5.42 -13.16 -3.26
N CYS A 30 6.38 -14.05 -2.98
CA CYS A 30 7.66 -13.69 -2.39
C CYS A 30 8.71 -13.54 -3.50
N ASP A 31 8.84 -12.33 -4.03
CA ASP A 31 9.77 -12.07 -5.12
C ASP A 31 10.14 -10.58 -5.22
N GLU A 32 11.16 -10.27 -6.02
CA GLU A 32 11.44 -8.91 -6.45
C GLU A 32 10.57 -8.54 -7.66
N LEU A 33 10.25 -7.24 -7.80
CA LEU A 33 9.40 -6.75 -8.89
C LEU A 33 9.89 -7.20 -10.26
N LYS A 34 11.19 -7.11 -10.52
CA LYS A 34 11.76 -7.43 -11.84
C LYS A 34 11.53 -8.90 -12.22
N GLN A 35 11.73 -9.83 -11.28
CA GLN A 35 11.52 -11.26 -11.49
C GLN A 35 10.03 -11.57 -11.67
N PHE A 36 9.18 -10.98 -10.80
CA PHE A 36 7.74 -11.10 -10.92
C PHE A 36 7.24 -10.69 -12.31
N MET A 37 7.67 -9.56 -12.82
CA MET A 37 7.25 -9.03 -14.12
C MET A 37 7.76 -9.84 -15.32
N GLN A 38 8.77 -10.70 -15.15
CA GLN A 38 9.21 -11.63 -16.19
C GLN A 38 8.27 -12.83 -16.37
N THR A 39 7.55 -13.20 -15.34
CA THR A 39 6.72 -14.42 -15.28
C THR A 39 5.24 -14.13 -15.24
N HIS A 40 4.83 -12.91 -14.94
CA HIS A 40 3.44 -12.52 -14.81
C HIS A 40 3.10 -11.35 -15.74
N LYS A 41 1.92 -11.43 -16.36
CA LYS A 41 1.31 -10.30 -17.07
C LYS A 41 0.27 -9.65 -16.16
N VAL A 42 0.34 -8.34 -16.02
CA VAL A 42 -0.57 -7.55 -15.19
C VAL A 42 -0.92 -6.24 -15.87
N ASP A 43 -2.09 -5.70 -15.57
CA ASP A 43 -2.55 -4.44 -16.15
C ASP A 43 -2.07 -3.22 -15.36
N CYS A 44 -1.79 -3.43 -14.08
CA CYS A 44 -1.49 -2.33 -13.19
C CYS A 44 -0.51 -2.69 -12.09
N ILE A 45 0.33 -1.73 -11.72
CA ILE A 45 1.22 -1.78 -10.56
C ILE A 45 0.94 -0.59 -9.65
N VAL A 46 1.11 -0.79 -8.34
CA VAL A 46 0.91 0.26 -7.33
C VAL A 46 2.25 0.78 -6.82
N SER A 47 2.40 2.09 -6.83
CA SER A 47 3.48 2.83 -6.17
C SER A 47 3.02 3.22 -4.76
N PRO A 48 3.63 2.69 -3.68
CA PRO A 48 3.32 3.03 -2.28
C PRO A 48 4.03 4.32 -1.85
N ALA A 49 3.87 5.33 -2.58
CA ALA A 49 4.61 6.56 -2.80
C ALA A 49 4.77 7.51 -1.59
N ASN A 50 5.44 8.62 -1.86
CA ASN A 50 5.40 9.87 -1.10
C ASN A 50 4.60 10.95 -1.85
N SER A 51 4.21 12.03 -1.16
CA SER A 51 3.36 13.09 -1.72
C SER A 51 3.97 13.87 -2.89
N TYR A 52 5.25 13.75 -3.14
CA TYR A 52 5.99 14.49 -4.18
C TYR A 52 6.34 13.66 -5.41
N GLY A 53 6.00 12.36 -5.40
CA GLY A 53 6.29 11.45 -6.50
C GLY A 53 7.78 11.26 -6.75
N LEU A 54 8.61 11.29 -5.69
CA LEU A 54 10.02 10.93 -5.73
C LEU A 54 10.13 9.41 -5.70
N MET A 55 10.68 8.82 -6.77
CA MET A 55 10.67 7.37 -7.01
C MET A 55 12.09 6.79 -7.01
N ASP A 56 12.93 7.25 -6.07
CA ASP A 56 14.36 6.93 -5.95
C ASP A 56 14.70 6.02 -4.75
N GLY A 57 13.68 5.47 -4.07
CA GLY A 57 13.86 4.59 -2.92
C GLY A 57 12.82 3.48 -2.82
N GLY A 58 13.15 2.42 -2.08
CA GLY A 58 12.24 1.33 -1.75
C GLY A 58 11.63 0.63 -2.98
N PHE A 59 10.33 0.38 -2.93
CA PHE A 59 9.60 -0.25 -4.03
C PHE A 59 9.48 0.68 -5.24
N ASP A 60 9.44 2.00 -5.03
CA ASP A 60 9.39 2.97 -6.12
C ASP A 60 10.67 3.01 -6.95
N LEU A 61 11.83 2.77 -6.31
CA LEU A 61 13.09 2.57 -7.04
C LEU A 61 12.98 1.36 -7.98
N ALA A 62 12.47 0.23 -7.50
CA ALA A 62 12.29 -0.96 -8.34
C ALA A 62 11.33 -0.70 -9.52
N ILE A 63 10.30 0.13 -9.31
CA ILE A 63 9.40 0.59 -10.38
C ILE A 63 10.18 1.44 -11.39
N SER A 64 10.97 2.42 -10.94
CA SER A 64 11.77 3.30 -11.81
C SER A 64 12.81 2.51 -12.62
N GLU A 65 13.46 1.53 -12.00
CA GLU A 65 14.41 0.64 -12.69
C GLU A 65 13.77 -0.24 -13.76
N TYR A 66 12.53 -0.70 -13.51
CA TYR A 66 11.82 -1.57 -14.45
C TYR A 66 11.15 -0.80 -15.61
N PHE A 67 10.47 0.31 -15.31
CA PHE A 67 9.68 1.08 -16.28
C PHE A 67 10.45 2.24 -16.92
N GLY A 68 11.58 2.65 -16.37
CA GLY A 68 12.37 3.78 -16.80
C GLY A 68 12.17 5.02 -15.91
N TRP A 69 13.23 5.81 -15.80
CA TRP A 69 13.28 7.00 -14.93
C TRP A 69 12.38 8.16 -15.37
N ASP A 70 11.93 8.16 -16.63
CA ASP A 70 10.96 9.12 -17.14
C ASP A 70 9.57 8.96 -16.51
N LEU A 71 9.28 7.81 -15.90
CA LEU A 71 8.02 7.57 -15.19
C LEU A 71 7.86 8.53 -14.00
N GLN A 72 8.93 8.78 -13.23
CA GLN A 72 8.92 9.78 -12.17
C GLN A 72 8.49 11.16 -12.69
N SER A 73 9.02 11.58 -13.83
CA SER A 73 8.66 12.87 -14.42
C SER A 73 7.16 12.94 -14.80
N LYS A 74 6.60 11.83 -15.29
CA LYS A 74 5.15 11.73 -15.58
C LYS A 74 4.30 11.84 -14.31
N VAL A 75 4.69 11.13 -13.24
CA VAL A 75 4.05 11.20 -11.91
C VAL A 75 4.09 12.63 -11.38
N GLN A 76 5.26 13.25 -11.36
CA GLN A 76 5.45 14.61 -10.86
C GLN A 76 4.69 15.64 -11.68
N LYS A 77 4.65 15.49 -13.01
CA LYS A 77 3.81 16.34 -13.85
C LYS A 77 2.34 16.25 -13.47
N TYR A 78 1.82 15.04 -13.24
CA TYR A 78 0.43 14.86 -12.81
C TYR A 78 0.18 15.53 -11.46
N ILE A 79 1.11 15.41 -10.50
CA ILE A 79 1.03 16.05 -9.18
C ILE A 79 1.03 17.58 -9.31
N LEU A 80 1.91 18.15 -10.13
CA LEU A 80 1.93 19.60 -10.39
C LEU A 80 0.62 20.10 -10.98
N ASP A 81 0.11 19.43 -11.99
CA ASP A 81 -1.08 19.85 -12.72
C ASP A 81 -2.34 19.78 -11.85
N ASN A 82 -2.50 18.68 -11.10
CA ASN A 82 -3.75 18.36 -10.40
C ASN A 82 -3.73 18.68 -8.89
N PHE A 83 -2.56 18.62 -8.24
CA PHE A 83 -2.40 18.81 -6.79
C PHE A 83 -1.50 19.99 -6.42
N LYS A 84 -1.06 20.79 -7.41
CA LYS A 84 -0.25 21.98 -7.19
C LYS A 84 1.09 21.73 -6.48
N GLY A 85 1.66 20.53 -6.73
CA GLY A 85 2.99 20.15 -6.25
C GLY A 85 3.03 19.20 -5.06
N GLU A 86 1.90 18.91 -4.42
CA GLU A 86 1.85 17.96 -3.30
C GLU A 86 0.54 17.17 -3.33
N GLN A 87 0.61 15.86 -3.59
CA GLN A 87 -0.55 14.99 -3.54
C GLN A 87 -0.91 14.66 -2.08
N PRO A 88 -2.17 14.81 -1.66
CA PRO A 88 -2.59 14.40 -0.32
C PRO A 88 -2.36 12.90 -0.07
N VAL A 89 -1.87 12.56 1.11
CA VAL A 89 -1.69 11.18 1.55
C VAL A 89 -3.03 10.43 1.50
N ALA A 90 -2.99 9.14 1.19
CA ALA A 90 -4.18 8.30 1.01
C ALA A 90 -5.17 8.77 -0.07
N THR A 91 -4.66 9.47 -1.09
CA THR A 91 -5.36 9.66 -2.36
C THR A 91 -4.70 8.83 -3.45
N SER A 92 -5.41 8.56 -4.56
CA SER A 92 -4.84 7.80 -5.67
C SER A 92 -5.15 8.45 -7.01
N PHE A 93 -4.23 8.34 -7.93
CA PHE A 93 -4.47 8.56 -9.35
C PHE A 93 -3.84 7.45 -10.18
N ILE A 94 -4.23 7.37 -11.45
CA ILE A 94 -3.74 6.37 -12.39
C ILE A 94 -3.15 7.05 -13.62
N ILE A 95 -1.99 6.56 -14.08
CA ILE A 95 -1.34 6.99 -15.32
C ILE A 95 -0.82 5.77 -16.10
N ASN A 96 -0.52 5.98 -17.38
CA ASN A 96 0.15 4.98 -18.20
C ASN A 96 1.66 5.04 -17.94
N THR A 97 2.29 3.88 -17.70
CA THR A 97 3.76 3.80 -17.52
C THR A 97 4.50 4.10 -18.82
N GLY A 98 3.87 3.82 -19.97
CA GLY A 98 4.48 3.91 -21.30
C GLY A 98 5.14 2.59 -21.75
N LYS A 99 5.00 1.52 -20.98
CA LYS A 99 5.53 0.19 -21.28
C LYS A 99 4.42 -0.85 -21.20
N ASP A 100 4.24 -1.62 -22.27
CA ASP A 100 3.34 -2.79 -22.37
C ASP A 100 1.89 -2.51 -21.95
N ASP A 101 1.41 -1.26 -22.13
CA ASP A 101 0.09 -0.76 -21.68
C ASP A 101 -0.17 -0.89 -20.18
N ILE A 102 0.85 -1.20 -19.39
CA ILE A 102 0.75 -1.30 -17.93
C ILE A 102 0.53 0.08 -17.32
N LYS A 103 -0.41 0.16 -16.40
CA LYS A 103 -0.73 1.39 -15.67
C LYS A 103 -0.04 1.43 -14.32
N LEU A 104 0.20 2.64 -13.83
CA LEU A 104 0.65 2.90 -12.47
C LEU A 104 -0.48 3.56 -11.69
N ILE A 105 -0.84 3.00 -10.54
CA ILE A 105 -1.61 3.69 -9.52
C ILE A 105 -0.62 4.25 -8.49
N HIS A 106 -0.59 5.57 -8.36
CA HIS A 106 0.26 6.27 -7.41
C HIS A 106 -0.55 6.62 -6.17
N THR A 107 -0.17 6.03 -5.01
CA THR A 107 -0.88 6.19 -3.74
C THR A 107 0.12 6.54 -2.64
N PRO A 108 0.30 7.83 -2.30
CA PRO A 108 1.23 8.23 -1.26
C PRO A 108 0.78 7.75 0.11
N THR A 109 1.69 7.08 0.79
CA THR A 109 1.52 6.56 2.15
C THR A 109 2.00 7.54 3.20
N MET A 110 2.82 8.51 2.79
CA MET A 110 3.44 9.52 3.65
C MET A 110 3.76 10.77 2.84
N ARG A 111 3.91 11.89 3.51
CA ARG A 111 4.29 13.14 2.86
C ARG A 111 5.74 13.09 2.34
N VAL A 112 6.66 12.72 3.22
CA VAL A 112 8.07 12.42 2.92
C VAL A 112 8.45 11.12 3.60
N PRO A 113 9.53 10.43 3.18
CA PRO A 113 9.98 9.20 3.82
C PRO A 113 10.25 9.39 5.32
N PHE A 114 9.32 8.94 6.16
CA PHE A 114 9.35 9.05 7.62
C PHE A 114 8.42 8.02 8.27
N PRO A 115 8.69 7.54 9.49
CA PRO A 115 7.80 6.63 10.22
C PRO A 115 6.38 7.19 10.36
N VAL A 116 5.40 6.35 10.07
CA VAL A 116 3.98 6.69 10.10
C VAL A 116 3.45 6.55 11.52
N LYS A 117 2.85 7.61 12.06
CA LYS A 117 2.32 7.61 13.43
C LYS A 117 1.01 6.85 13.57
N ASP A 118 0.17 6.90 12.54
CA ASP A 118 -1.14 6.24 12.51
C ASP A 118 -1.15 5.13 11.45
N PRO A 119 -1.09 3.85 11.84
CA PRO A 119 -1.10 2.74 10.89
C PRO A 119 -2.38 2.63 10.07
N MET A 120 -3.48 3.32 10.45
CA MET A 120 -4.71 3.39 9.65
C MET A 120 -4.49 3.90 8.23
N ILE A 121 -3.39 4.58 7.98
CA ILE A 121 -3.00 4.99 6.63
C ILE A 121 -2.87 3.81 5.67
N VAL A 122 -2.46 2.63 6.17
CA VAL A 122 -2.38 1.39 5.38
C VAL A 122 -3.76 0.99 4.86
N TYR A 123 -4.76 1.00 5.74
CA TYR A 123 -6.16 0.72 5.37
C TYR A 123 -6.68 1.71 4.34
N GLN A 124 -6.45 3.00 4.57
CA GLN A 124 -6.89 4.07 3.67
C GLN A 124 -6.24 3.95 2.29
N CYS A 125 -4.92 3.69 2.24
CA CYS A 125 -4.18 3.51 0.99
C CYS A 125 -4.65 2.28 0.22
N MET A 126 -4.81 1.13 0.88
CA MET A 126 -5.33 -0.09 0.24
C MET A 126 -6.74 0.15 -0.30
N ARG A 127 -7.61 0.75 0.49
CA ARG A 127 -8.99 1.03 0.12
C ARG A 127 -9.09 1.93 -1.11
N ILE A 128 -8.40 3.07 -1.11
CA ILE A 128 -8.46 4.01 -2.23
C ILE A 128 -7.81 3.45 -3.51
N THR A 129 -6.75 2.66 -3.36
CA THR A 129 -6.09 1.95 -4.45
C THR A 129 -7.06 0.98 -5.15
N LEU A 130 -7.77 0.15 -4.37
CA LEU A 130 -8.75 -0.79 -4.91
C LEU A 130 -9.92 -0.06 -5.59
N ILE A 131 -10.43 1.01 -4.99
CA ILE A 131 -11.49 1.85 -5.62
C ILE A 131 -11.00 2.43 -6.94
N THR A 132 -9.77 2.94 -6.99
CA THR A 132 -9.18 3.50 -8.21
C THR A 132 -9.02 2.42 -9.28
N ALA A 133 -8.55 1.24 -8.92
CA ALA A 133 -8.41 0.11 -9.84
C ALA A 133 -9.77 -0.31 -10.42
N LEU A 134 -10.78 -0.49 -9.59
CA LEU A 134 -12.15 -0.87 -10.02
C LEU A 134 -12.78 0.18 -10.94
N LYS A 135 -12.66 1.47 -10.61
CA LYS A 135 -13.17 2.57 -11.44
C LYS A 135 -12.50 2.67 -12.82
N ASN A 136 -11.30 2.13 -12.96
CA ASN A 136 -10.53 2.12 -14.21
C ASN A 136 -10.53 0.76 -14.91
N ASN A 137 -11.42 -0.17 -14.50
CA ASN A 137 -11.57 -1.51 -15.07
C ASN A 137 -10.26 -2.30 -15.12
N ILE A 138 -9.45 -2.20 -14.08
CA ILE A 138 -8.22 -2.99 -13.94
C ILE A 138 -8.61 -4.43 -13.62
N GLU A 139 -8.13 -5.37 -14.43
CA GLU A 139 -8.42 -6.81 -14.27
C GLU A 139 -7.35 -7.51 -13.42
N SER A 140 -6.11 -7.00 -13.44
CA SER A 140 -5.00 -7.55 -12.64
C SER A 140 -4.09 -6.45 -12.10
N ILE A 141 -3.73 -6.54 -10.80
CA ILE A 141 -2.98 -5.49 -10.10
C ILE A 141 -1.92 -6.08 -9.16
N VAL A 142 -0.73 -5.46 -9.14
CA VAL A 142 0.34 -5.74 -8.18
C VAL A 142 0.33 -4.69 -7.07
N ILE A 143 0.19 -5.14 -5.83
CA ILE A 143 0.15 -4.26 -4.66
C ILE A 143 1.26 -4.65 -3.69
N PRO A 144 2.20 -3.75 -3.39
CA PRO A 144 3.21 -3.96 -2.35
C PRO A 144 2.66 -3.70 -0.95
N ALA A 145 3.49 -3.96 0.07
CA ALA A 145 3.18 -3.59 1.45
C ALA A 145 3.20 -2.06 1.62
N PHE A 146 2.04 -1.47 1.94
CA PHE A 146 1.97 -0.05 2.28
C PHE A 146 2.66 0.21 3.62
N CYS A 147 3.48 1.26 3.71
CA CYS A 147 4.21 1.68 4.93
C CYS A 147 5.21 0.65 5.49
N GLY A 148 5.56 -0.40 4.75
CA GLY A 148 6.40 -1.51 5.24
C GLY A 148 7.91 -1.26 5.22
N GLU A 149 8.36 -0.08 4.78
CA GLU A 149 9.78 0.32 4.77
C GLU A 149 9.97 1.58 5.61
N CYS A 150 10.11 2.76 5.00
CA CYS A 150 10.28 4.02 5.74
C CYS A 150 9.09 4.35 6.67
N GLY A 151 7.91 3.81 6.40
CA GLY A 151 6.74 4.00 7.25
C GLY A 151 6.76 3.25 8.57
N ASP A 152 7.64 2.25 8.70
CA ASP A 152 7.90 1.46 9.91
C ASP A 152 6.65 0.84 10.58
N VAL A 153 5.65 0.51 9.78
CA VAL A 153 4.48 -0.24 10.25
C VAL A 153 4.79 -1.73 10.25
N SER A 154 4.44 -2.42 11.34
CA SER A 154 4.74 -3.85 11.48
C SER A 154 4.04 -4.70 10.39
N PRO A 155 4.68 -5.77 9.87
CA PRO A 155 4.07 -6.65 8.86
C PRO A 155 2.71 -7.21 9.27
N LYS A 156 2.51 -7.51 10.56
CA LYS A 156 1.23 -7.97 11.09
C LYS A 156 0.14 -6.91 10.96
N ALA A 157 0.46 -5.66 11.32
CA ALA A 157 -0.46 -4.53 11.19
C ALA A 157 -0.81 -4.26 9.72
N ILE A 158 0.19 -4.24 8.85
CA ILE A 158 0.00 -4.06 7.40
C ILE A 158 -0.95 -5.12 6.86
N SER A 159 -0.70 -6.39 7.15
CA SER A 159 -1.51 -7.50 6.65
C SER A 159 -2.96 -7.41 7.09
N TYR A 160 -3.19 -7.15 8.36
CA TYR A 160 -4.52 -6.97 8.93
C TYR A 160 -5.27 -5.81 8.28
N LEU A 161 -4.65 -4.63 8.23
CA LEU A 161 -5.28 -3.42 7.69
C LEU A 161 -5.54 -3.49 6.18
N MET A 162 -4.63 -4.11 5.42
CA MET A 162 -4.86 -4.38 3.99
C MET A 162 -6.02 -5.36 3.79
N PHE A 163 -6.13 -6.39 4.63
CA PHE A 163 -7.22 -7.37 4.55
C PHE A 163 -8.57 -6.75 4.92
N GLU A 164 -8.63 -5.93 5.95
CA GLU A 164 -9.85 -5.22 6.32
C GLU A 164 -10.34 -4.28 5.21
N ALA A 165 -9.41 -3.55 4.57
CA ALA A 165 -9.73 -2.72 3.41
C ALA A 165 -10.24 -3.56 2.23
N TYR A 166 -9.61 -4.71 1.97
CA TYR A 166 -10.06 -5.66 0.95
C TYR A 166 -11.50 -6.13 1.23
N LYS A 167 -11.79 -6.60 2.44
CA LYS A 167 -13.13 -7.06 2.83
C LYS A 167 -14.19 -5.98 2.61
N GLN A 168 -13.90 -4.74 3.01
CA GLN A 168 -14.85 -3.65 2.84
C GLN A 168 -15.16 -3.35 1.38
N ILE A 169 -14.16 -3.41 0.49
CA ILE A 169 -14.34 -3.10 -0.92
C ILE A 169 -15.10 -4.22 -1.66
N PHE A 170 -14.83 -5.47 -1.34
CA PHE A 170 -15.44 -6.61 -2.02
C PHE A 170 -16.70 -7.15 -1.34
N ASN A 171 -16.95 -6.74 -0.08
CA ASN A 171 -18.18 -7.00 0.65
C ASN A 171 -18.75 -5.69 1.24
N PRO A 172 -19.16 -4.73 0.40
CA PRO A 172 -19.68 -3.46 0.86
C PRO A 172 -21.00 -3.68 1.64
N PRO A 173 -21.36 -2.81 2.57
CA PRO A 173 -22.65 -2.89 3.27
C PRO A 173 -23.79 -2.61 2.30
N GLU A 174 -24.97 -3.18 2.58
CA GLU A 174 -26.20 -2.86 1.86
C GLU A 174 -26.71 -1.44 2.16
N SER A 175 -26.45 -0.96 3.40
CA SER A 175 -26.82 0.39 3.84
C SER A 175 -25.72 0.96 4.74
N ILE A 176 -25.68 2.29 4.82
CA ILE A 176 -24.75 3.02 5.69
C ILE A 176 -25.56 3.60 6.84
N ASP A 177 -25.21 3.18 8.06
CA ASP A 177 -25.75 3.68 9.32
C ASP A 177 -24.64 3.94 10.33
N TRP A 178 -25.00 4.39 11.53
CA TRP A 178 -24.03 4.66 12.58
C TRP A 178 -23.34 3.40 13.10
N ASP A 179 -24.02 2.26 13.14
CA ASP A 179 -23.44 1.00 13.59
C ASP A 179 -22.34 0.54 12.62
N TYR A 180 -22.59 0.69 11.32
CA TYR A 180 -21.56 0.46 10.30
C TYR A 180 -20.40 1.45 10.41
N ALA A 181 -20.70 2.74 10.56
CA ALA A 181 -19.67 3.78 10.63
C ALA A 181 -18.76 3.64 11.87
N LEU A 182 -19.30 3.15 12.98
CA LEU A 182 -18.58 2.96 14.24
C LEU A 182 -17.84 1.62 14.33
N ARG A 183 -18.07 0.68 13.40
CA ARG A 183 -17.46 -0.66 13.37
C ARG A 183 -15.95 -0.64 13.62
N TRP A 184 -15.27 0.37 13.11
CA TRP A 184 -13.82 0.47 13.15
C TRP A 184 -13.27 1.14 14.41
N SER A 185 -14.12 1.80 15.20
CA SER A 185 -13.67 2.59 16.34
C SER A 185 -13.15 1.77 17.53
N PRO A 186 -13.85 0.72 18.02
CA PRO A 186 -13.37 -0.04 19.19
C PRO A 186 -12.29 -1.07 18.85
N GLU A 187 -12.45 -1.82 17.75
CA GLU A 187 -11.52 -2.88 17.38
C GLU A 187 -10.16 -2.35 16.94
N LEU A 188 -10.15 -1.25 16.20
CA LEU A 188 -8.90 -0.62 15.77
C LEU A 188 -8.17 0.06 16.93
N GLN A 189 -8.87 0.69 17.86
CA GLN A 189 -8.22 1.23 19.06
C GLN A 189 -7.54 0.12 19.86
N TYR A 190 -8.19 -1.01 20.06
CA TYR A 190 -7.63 -2.16 20.78
C TYR A 190 -6.42 -2.75 20.02
N VAL A 191 -6.53 -2.94 18.73
CA VAL A 191 -5.44 -3.48 17.91
C VAL A 191 -4.27 -2.49 17.83
N MET A 192 -4.53 -1.20 17.68
CA MET A 192 -3.50 -0.16 17.68
C MET A 192 -2.80 -0.03 19.02
N GLU A 193 -3.53 -0.14 20.13
CA GLU A 193 -2.94 -0.16 21.47
C GLU A 193 -2.07 -1.41 21.70
N SER A 194 -2.50 -2.58 21.21
CA SER A 194 -1.71 -3.82 21.32
C SER A 194 -0.43 -3.80 20.47
N TRP A 195 -0.36 -2.97 19.44
CA TRP A 195 0.83 -2.79 18.60
C TRP A 195 1.78 -1.72 19.11
N ARG A 196 1.31 -0.81 20.00
CA ARG A 196 2.15 0.19 20.67
C ARG A 196 2.99 -0.38 21.83
N VAL A 197 2.72 -1.61 22.24
CA VAL A 197 3.34 -2.23 23.42
C VAL A 197 4.57 -3.06 23.05
N GLU A 198 5.47 -2.55 22.20
CA GLU A 198 6.85 -3.02 22.11
C GLU A 198 7.79 -1.86 21.78
N GLU A 199 7.75 -0.78 22.58
CA GLU A 199 8.96 0.01 22.73
C GLU A 199 9.88 -0.80 23.66
N PRO A 200 11.13 -1.11 23.26
CA PRO A 200 12.08 -1.69 24.18
C PRO A 200 12.23 -0.71 25.36
N VAL A 201 11.95 -1.17 26.56
CA VAL A 201 12.32 -0.49 27.80
C VAL A 201 13.82 -0.26 27.70
N ASN A 202 14.20 1.00 27.53
CA ASN A 202 15.59 1.39 27.54
C ASN A 202 16.12 1.04 28.96
N PRO A 203 17.07 0.08 29.13
CA PRO A 203 17.61 -0.17 30.44
C PRO A 203 18.37 1.09 30.86
N GLU A 204 18.01 1.59 31.99
CA GLU A 204 18.54 2.66 32.79
C GLU A 204 19.99 3.02 32.43
N ILE A 205 20.19 4.27 32.08
CA ILE A 205 21.48 4.92 32.36
C ILE A 205 21.28 5.54 33.73
N ASP A 206 21.49 4.70 34.76
CA ASP A 206 21.80 5.19 36.08
C ASP A 206 23.30 5.46 36.15
N ASP A 207 23.61 6.68 36.53
CA ASP A 207 24.80 7.16 37.22
C ASP A 207 26.18 7.00 36.57
N ILE A 208 26.71 8.10 36.03
CA ILE A 208 27.96 8.73 36.61
C ILE A 208 27.87 10.25 36.37
#